data_7657a0d8647ac78a5516d8f63e05c3b1
#
_entry.id   7657a0d8647ac78a5516d8f63e05c3b1
#
_cell.length_a   1.000
_cell.length_b   1.000
_cell.length_c   1.000
_cell.angle_alpha   90.00
_cell.angle_beta   90.00
_cell.angle_gamma   90.00
#
_symmetry.space_group_name_H-M   'P 1'
#
loop_
_entity.id
_entity.type
_entity.pdbx_description
1 polymer ?
#
loop_
_entity_poly.entity_id
_entity_poly.type
_entity_poly.pdbx_seq_one_letter_code
_entity_poly.pdbx_strand_id
1 'polypeptide(L)'
;MNFLKKAELVNIVVSEIIYSAPANWSKIVYYTERLRDIEIGLRNKDIARCWLGSEKTPHNNSKGPPLRSSVELFDAVDELFIDSEKNKEIWSGFGVVINHNGKYTTNFYYQDTPLLDNKDEEYRARLDALAEMI
;
A
#
# COMPACT_ATOMS: atom_id res chain seq x y z
N MET A 1 0.60 -5.93 -19.61
CA MET A 1 1.71 -5.05 -19.12
C MET A 1 2.95 -5.89 -18.97
N ASN A 2 4.08 -5.39 -19.41
CA ASN A 2 5.32 -6.12 -19.25
C ASN A 2 5.92 -5.86 -17.86
N PHE A 3 6.96 -6.62 -17.53
CA PHE A 3 7.64 -6.54 -16.23
C PHE A 3 8.19 -5.13 -15.95
N LEU A 4 8.77 -4.46 -16.95
CA LEU A 4 9.33 -3.12 -16.78
C LEU A 4 8.26 -2.10 -16.43
N LYS A 5 7.11 -2.16 -17.08
CA LYS A 5 6.00 -1.23 -16.81
C LYS A 5 5.45 -1.44 -15.40
N LYS A 6 5.32 -2.68 -14.96
CA LYS A 6 4.90 -3.00 -13.60
C LYS A 6 5.89 -2.42 -12.57
N ALA A 7 7.18 -2.58 -12.81
CA ALA A 7 8.22 -2.03 -11.94
C ALA A 7 8.17 -0.50 -11.89
N GLU A 8 7.94 0.15 -13.02
CA GLU A 8 7.77 1.61 -13.07
C GLU A 8 6.59 2.08 -12.21
N LEU A 9 5.46 1.40 -12.30
CA LEU A 9 4.28 1.76 -11.50
C LEU A 9 4.52 1.58 -10.02
N VAL A 10 5.18 0.48 -9.61
CA VAL A 10 5.55 0.26 -8.21
C VAL A 10 6.50 1.37 -7.74
N ASN A 11 7.46 1.77 -8.57
CA ASN A 11 8.38 2.87 -8.24
C ASN A 11 7.64 4.19 -8.06
N ILE A 12 6.61 4.47 -8.84
CA ILE A 12 5.77 5.66 -8.67
C ILE A 12 5.09 5.62 -7.30
N VAL A 13 4.52 4.47 -6.93
CA VAL A 13 3.87 4.31 -5.63
C VAL A 13 4.85 4.59 -4.49
N VAL A 14 6.02 3.98 -4.53
CA VAL A 14 7.06 4.15 -3.50
C VAL A 14 7.53 5.60 -3.43
N SER A 15 7.81 6.22 -4.58
CA SER A 15 8.29 7.59 -4.62
C SER A 15 7.27 8.58 -4.07
N GLU A 16 5.99 8.39 -4.39
CA GLU A 16 4.92 9.26 -3.89
C GLU A 16 4.73 9.12 -2.40
N ILE A 17 4.84 7.90 -1.86
CA ILE A 17 4.78 7.66 -0.42
C ILE A 17 5.93 8.38 0.28
N ILE A 18 7.15 8.21 -0.20
CA ILE A 18 8.33 8.84 0.39
C ILE A 18 8.22 10.37 0.33
N TYR A 19 7.75 10.90 -0.79
CA TYR A 19 7.57 12.34 -0.98
C TYR A 19 6.62 12.94 0.06
N SER A 20 5.56 12.20 0.44
CA SER A 20 4.58 12.65 1.42
C SER A 20 4.99 12.44 2.86
N ALA A 21 6.07 11.69 3.11
CA ALA A 21 6.47 11.31 4.46
C ALA A 21 7.14 12.46 5.21
N PRO A 22 7.03 12.51 6.54
CA PRO A 22 7.77 13.49 7.33
C PRO A 22 9.27 13.22 7.24
N ALA A 23 10.09 14.29 7.41
CA ALA A 23 11.53 14.22 7.20
C ALA A 23 12.24 13.16 8.05
N ASN A 24 11.71 12.84 9.21
CA ASN A 24 12.32 11.91 10.16
C ASN A 24 11.72 10.49 10.10
N TRP A 25 11.05 10.13 9.01
CA TRP A 25 10.50 8.79 8.86
C TRP A 25 11.62 7.73 8.87
N SER A 26 11.37 6.58 9.47
CA SER A 26 12.34 5.49 9.53
C SER A 26 11.84 4.19 8.88
N LYS A 27 10.54 3.98 8.86
CA LYS A 27 9.92 2.84 8.19
C LYS A 27 8.50 3.24 7.80
N ILE A 28 8.04 2.74 6.64
CA ILE A 28 6.67 2.95 6.18
C ILE A 28 6.12 1.62 5.70
N VAL A 29 4.89 1.33 6.10
CA VAL A 29 4.08 0.24 5.54
C VAL A 29 2.87 0.87 4.89
N TYR A 30 2.65 0.58 3.61
CA TYR A 30 1.47 1.01 2.87
C TYR A 30 0.74 -0.24 2.37
N TYR A 31 -0.57 -0.25 2.56
CA TYR A 31 -1.41 -1.37 2.14
C TYR A 31 -2.69 -0.83 1.52
N THR A 32 -3.08 -1.39 0.38
CA THR A 32 -4.28 -0.97 -0.33
C THR A 32 -5.03 -2.19 -0.84
N GLU A 33 -6.34 -2.03 -1.00
CA GLU A 33 -7.21 -3.05 -1.58
C GLU A 33 -8.00 -2.47 -2.73
N ARG A 34 -8.30 -3.33 -3.68
CA ARG A 34 -9.16 -3.02 -4.83
C ARG A 34 -10.12 -4.17 -5.06
N LEU A 35 -11.37 -3.85 -5.35
CA LEU A 35 -12.39 -4.86 -5.65
C LEU A 35 -13.35 -4.30 -6.68
N ARG A 36 -13.49 -5.01 -7.80
CA ARG A 36 -14.42 -4.64 -8.85
C ARG A 36 -15.84 -5.04 -8.46
N ASP A 37 -16.74 -4.04 -8.37
CA ASP A 37 -18.14 -4.26 -8.06
C ASP A 37 -18.96 -3.88 -9.29
N ILE A 38 -19.91 -4.74 -9.69
CA ILE A 38 -20.70 -4.55 -10.90
C ILE A 38 -21.56 -3.28 -10.83
N GLU A 39 -22.07 -2.95 -9.65
CA GLU A 39 -22.98 -1.80 -9.47
C GLU A 39 -22.25 -0.51 -9.14
N ILE A 40 -21.21 -0.59 -8.32
CA ILE A 40 -20.53 0.58 -7.76
C ILE A 40 -19.30 0.98 -8.58
N GLY A 41 -18.69 0.02 -9.28
CA GLY A 41 -17.44 0.22 -9.98
C GLY A 41 -16.27 -0.29 -9.17
N LEU A 42 -15.12 0.39 -9.23
CA LEU A 42 -13.91 -0.06 -8.54
C LEU A 42 -13.90 0.46 -7.09
N ARG A 43 -14.13 -0.46 -6.16
CA ARG A 43 -14.01 -0.14 -4.72
C ARG A 43 -12.55 -0.12 -4.31
N ASN A 44 -12.19 0.80 -3.43
CA ASN A 44 -10.81 0.93 -2.98
C ASN A 44 -10.75 1.40 -1.52
N LYS A 45 -9.70 1.00 -0.84
CA LYS A 45 -9.37 1.50 0.50
C LYS A 45 -7.88 1.34 0.72
N ASP A 46 -7.25 2.30 1.40
CA ASP A 46 -5.85 2.17 1.75
C ASP A 46 -5.61 2.55 3.21
N ILE A 47 -4.48 2.10 3.74
CA ILE A 47 -4.04 2.38 5.09
C ILE A 47 -2.52 2.40 5.09
N ALA A 48 -1.93 3.26 5.92
CA ALA A 48 -0.49 3.33 6.05
C ALA A 48 -0.09 3.45 7.51
N ARG A 49 1.09 2.89 7.83
CA ARG A 49 1.74 3.08 9.11
C ARG A 49 3.11 3.68 8.85
N CYS A 50 3.51 4.63 9.68
CA CYS A 50 4.79 5.31 9.55
C CYS A 50 5.48 5.35 10.91
N TRP A 51 6.72 4.88 10.94
CA TRP A 51 7.58 4.96 12.14
C TRP A 51 8.48 6.19 12.00
N LEU A 52 8.64 6.93 13.10
CA LEU A 52 9.45 8.15 13.13
C LEU A 52 10.68 7.93 13.98
N GLY A 53 11.85 8.35 13.48
CA GLY A 53 13.10 8.29 14.21
C GLY A 53 13.42 6.90 14.75
N SER A 54 13.72 6.81 16.03
CA SER A 54 14.04 5.54 16.71
C SER A 54 12.83 4.89 17.38
N GLU A 55 11.62 5.40 17.14
CA GLU A 55 10.41 4.85 17.74
C GLU A 55 10.16 3.40 17.29
N LYS A 56 9.79 2.54 18.24
CA LYS A 56 9.52 1.12 17.98
C LYS A 56 8.08 0.86 17.56
N THR A 57 7.19 1.83 17.76
CA THR A 57 5.79 1.75 17.38
C THR A 57 5.48 2.78 16.32
N PRO A 58 4.49 2.52 15.45
CA PRO A 58 4.14 3.50 14.42
C PRO A 58 3.53 4.76 15.02
N HIS A 59 3.63 5.86 14.26
CA HIS A 59 3.06 7.14 14.65
C HIS A 59 1.56 7.00 14.92
N ASN A 60 1.09 7.65 15.97
CA ASN A 60 -0.32 7.62 16.35
C ASN A 60 -1.14 8.55 15.45
N ASN A 61 -1.99 7.98 14.60
CA ASN A 61 -2.81 8.73 13.65
C ASN A 61 -3.88 9.61 14.30
N SER A 62 -4.11 9.49 15.61
CA SER A 62 -5.03 10.41 16.31
C SER A 62 -4.53 11.86 16.27
N LYS A 63 -3.26 12.08 15.98
CA LYS A 63 -2.65 13.40 15.80
C LYS A 63 -2.59 13.85 14.34
N GLY A 64 -3.30 13.15 13.45
CA GLY A 64 -3.30 13.37 12.02
C GLY A 64 -2.44 12.36 11.27
N PRO A 65 -2.80 12.04 10.02
CA PRO A 65 -2.02 11.08 9.24
C PRO A 65 -0.68 11.69 8.84
N PRO A 66 0.44 10.96 9.06
CA PRO A 66 1.75 11.45 8.64
C PRO A 66 1.97 11.35 7.14
N LEU A 67 1.14 10.55 6.46
CA LEU A 67 1.23 10.29 5.03
C LEU A 67 -0.07 10.69 4.35
N ARG A 68 0.05 11.20 3.11
CA ARG A 68 -1.11 11.56 2.29
C ARG A 68 -1.01 10.88 0.94
N SER A 69 -2.14 10.35 0.47
CA SER A 69 -2.23 9.78 -0.87
C SER A 69 -2.31 10.89 -1.90
N SER A 70 -1.50 10.80 -2.96
CA SER A 70 -1.57 11.71 -4.10
C SER A 70 -2.42 11.09 -5.20
N VAL A 71 -2.81 11.93 -6.18
CA VAL A 71 -3.50 11.46 -7.39
C VAL A 71 -2.60 10.48 -8.15
N GLU A 72 -1.32 10.79 -8.24
CA GLU A 72 -0.33 9.96 -8.94
C GLU A 72 -0.20 8.58 -8.30
N LEU A 73 -0.19 8.52 -6.98
CA LEU A 73 -0.18 7.24 -6.26
C LEU A 73 -1.44 6.44 -6.55
N PHE A 74 -2.59 7.08 -6.44
CA PHE A 74 -3.89 6.46 -6.68
C PHE A 74 -3.98 5.90 -8.10
N ASP A 75 -3.59 6.69 -9.09
CA ASP A 75 -3.62 6.28 -10.50
C ASP A 75 -2.67 5.13 -10.78
N ALA A 76 -1.48 5.13 -10.18
CA ALA A 76 -0.52 4.04 -10.35
C ALA A 76 -1.06 2.72 -9.77
N VAL A 77 -1.69 2.76 -8.61
CA VAL A 77 -2.32 1.58 -8.00
C VAL A 77 -3.47 1.07 -8.87
N ASP A 78 -4.32 1.97 -9.38
CA ASP A 78 -5.40 1.60 -10.27
C ASP A 78 -4.89 0.93 -11.54
N GLU A 79 -3.82 1.45 -12.15
CA GLU A 79 -3.23 0.83 -13.34
C GLU A 79 -2.68 -0.57 -13.03
N LEU A 80 -2.04 -0.76 -11.88
CA LEU A 80 -1.57 -2.08 -11.44
C LEU A 80 -2.74 -3.06 -11.33
N PHE A 81 -3.85 -2.60 -10.78
CA PHE A 81 -5.04 -3.46 -10.63
C PHE A 81 -5.67 -3.80 -11.99
N ILE A 82 -5.87 -2.80 -12.86
CA ILE A 82 -6.45 -3.00 -14.19
C ILE A 82 -5.58 -3.96 -15.01
N ASP A 83 -4.26 -3.84 -14.89
CA ASP A 83 -3.35 -4.79 -15.53
C ASP A 83 -3.55 -6.21 -15.03
N SER A 84 -3.72 -6.38 -13.72
CA SER A 84 -3.97 -7.70 -13.14
C SER A 84 -5.28 -8.31 -13.67
N GLU A 85 -6.30 -7.49 -13.88
CA GLU A 85 -7.55 -7.94 -14.50
C GLU A 85 -7.33 -8.45 -15.93
N LYS A 86 -6.52 -7.75 -16.70
CA LYS A 86 -6.22 -8.13 -18.10
C LYS A 86 -5.42 -9.43 -18.17
N ASN A 87 -4.56 -9.68 -17.20
CA ASN A 87 -3.71 -10.87 -17.15
C ASN A 87 -4.35 -12.04 -16.43
N LYS A 88 -5.58 -11.88 -15.94
CA LYS A 88 -6.33 -12.91 -15.21
C LYS A 88 -5.65 -13.39 -13.91
N GLU A 89 -4.75 -12.61 -13.38
CA GLU A 89 -4.14 -12.80 -12.07
C GLU A 89 -4.54 -11.62 -11.20
N ILE A 90 -5.83 -11.55 -10.87
CA ILE A 90 -6.42 -10.38 -10.21
C ILE A 90 -6.04 -10.39 -8.73
N TRP A 91 -5.24 -9.39 -8.34
CA TRP A 91 -4.95 -9.21 -6.92
C TRP A 91 -6.10 -8.44 -6.24
N SER A 92 -6.28 -8.68 -4.96
CA SER A 92 -7.25 -7.96 -4.12
C SER A 92 -6.58 -7.01 -3.14
N GLY A 93 -5.31 -7.24 -2.84
CA GLY A 93 -4.53 -6.40 -1.95
C GLY A 93 -3.10 -6.25 -2.45
N PHE A 94 -2.50 -5.10 -2.12
CA PHE A 94 -1.13 -4.77 -2.46
C PHE A 94 -0.49 -4.05 -1.28
N GLY A 95 0.62 -4.59 -0.80
CA GLY A 95 1.36 -4.00 0.29
C GLY A 95 2.79 -3.69 -0.10
N VAL A 96 3.33 -2.63 0.48
CA VAL A 96 4.74 -2.28 0.35
C VAL A 96 5.29 -1.84 1.70
N VAL A 97 6.50 -2.29 2.01
CA VAL A 97 7.23 -1.83 3.17
C VAL A 97 8.52 -1.17 2.70
N ILE A 98 8.82 0.01 3.23
CA ILE A 98 9.95 0.85 2.83
C ILE A 98 10.79 1.11 4.07
N ASN A 99 12.10 0.85 4.00
CA ASN A 99 12.99 1.18 5.10
C ASN A 99 13.62 2.58 4.91
N HIS A 100 14.32 3.07 5.92
CA HIS A 100 14.81 4.45 5.97
C HIS A 100 15.82 4.80 4.85
N ASN A 101 16.43 3.83 4.22
CA ASN A 101 17.36 4.09 3.09
C ASN A 101 16.67 3.94 1.72
N GLY A 102 15.35 3.85 1.70
CA GLY A 102 14.56 3.80 0.47
C GLY A 102 14.42 2.41 -0.15
N LYS A 103 15.02 1.39 0.43
CA LYS A 103 14.80 0.01 -0.03
C LYS A 103 13.40 -0.42 0.34
N TYR A 104 12.77 -1.21 -0.54
CA TYR A 104 11.40 -1.63 -0.33
C TYR A 104 11.17 -3.07 -0.77
N THR A 105 10.12 -3.66 -0.21
CA THR A 105 9.62 -4.98 -0.56
C THR A 105 8.12 -4.88 -0.76
N THR A 106 7.60 -5.62 -1.73
CA THR A 106 6.17 -5.63 -2.05
C THR A 106 5.58 -7.02 -1.84
N ASN A 107 4.27 -7.04 -1.59
CA ASN A 107 3.51 -8.28 -1.54
C ASN A 107 2.13 -8.07 -2.14
N PHE A 108 1.72 -8.98 -3.03
CA PHE A 108 0.37 -8.97 -3.59
C PHE A 108 -0.44 -10.07 -2.92
N TYR A 109 -1.72 -9.76 -2.65
CA TYR A 109 -2.67 -10.67 -2.03
C TYR A 109 -3.75 -10.99 -3.04
N TYR A 110 -4.11 -12.25 -3.15
CA TYR A 110 -5.03 -12.71 -4.20
C TYR A 110 -6.37 -13.21 -3.64
N GLN A 111 -6.52 -13.17 -2.33
CA GLN A 111 -7.75 -13.62 -1.65
C GLN A 111 -8.17 -12.60 -0.61
N ASP A 112 -9.49 -12.40 -0.52
CA ASP A 112 -10.12 -11.58 0.49
C ASP A 112 -9.77 -10.10 0.45
N THR A 113 -10.63 -9.30 1.06
CA THR A 113 -10.47 -7.86 1.20
C THR A 113 -10.78 -7.46 2.65
N PRO A 114 -9.92 -7.83 3.61
CA PRO A 114 -10.23 -7.58 5.02
C PRO A 114 -10.35 -6.10 5.38
N LEU A 115 -9.64 -5.22 4.69
CA LEU A 115 -9.74 -3.78 4.94
C LEU A 115 -11.07 -3.22 4.44
N LEU A 116 -11.49 -3.58 3.22
CA LEU A 116 -12.79 -3.19 2.67
C LEU A 116 -13.94 -3.76 3.50
N ASP A 117 -13.78 -4.96 4.04
CA ASP A 117 -14.81 -5.67 4.81
C ASP A 117 -14.76 -5.34 6.30
N ASN A 118 -13.91 -4.41 6.73
CA ASN A 118 -13.74 -3.99 8.12
C ASN A 118 -13.37 -5.13 9.07
N LYS A 119 -12.60 -6.10 8.60
CA LYS A 119 -12.09 -7.21 9.42
C LYS A 119 -10.76 -6.79 10.04
N ASP A 120 -10.84 -6.06 11.14
CA ASP A 120 -9.71 -5.35 11.74
C ASP A 120 -8.53 -6.27 12.09
N GLU A 121 -8.78 -7.42 12.69
CA GLU A 121 -7.71 -8.33 13.07
C GLU A 121 -6.96 -8.85 11.84
N GLU A 122 -7.70 -9.14 10.75
CA GLU A 122 -7.12 -9.71 9.54
C GLU A 122 -6.24 -8.70 8.79
N TYR A 123 -6.72 -7.46 8.56
CA TYR A 123 -5.88 -6.50 7.86
C TYR A 123 -4.70 -6.04 8.70
N ARG A 124 -4.87 -5.96 10.02
CA ARG A 124 -3.76 -5.62 10.93
C ARG A 124 -2.69 -6.69 10.90
N ALA A 125 -3.07 -7.96 10.82
CA ALA A 125 -2.12 -9.06 10.68
C ALA A 125 -1.30 -8.92 9.39
N ARG A 126 -1.92 -8.51 8.29
CA ARG A 126 -1.21 -8.22 7.04
C ARG A 126 -0.21 -7.07 7.20
N LEU A 127 -0.62 -5.99 7.88
CA LEU A 127 0.27 -4.86 8.14
C LEU A 127 1.46 -5.26 9.01
N ASP A 128 1.22 -6.06 10.05
CA ASP A 128 2.28 -6.53 10.93
C ASP A 128 3.27 -7.42 10.18
N ALA A 129 2.78 -8.31 9.34
CA ALA A 129 3.62 -9.18 8.52
C ALA A 129 4.46 -8.36 7.51
N LEU A 130 3.88 -7.35 6.88
CA LEU A 130 4.61 -6.45 5.99
C LEU A 130 5.73 -5.73 6.73
N ALA A 131 5.45 -5.23 7.93
CA ALA A 131 6.44 -4.51 8.73
C ALA A 131 7.67 -5.37 9.07
N GLU A 132 7.51 -6.68 9.14
CA GLU A 132 8.60 -7.62 9.46
C GLU A 132 9.40 -8.05 8.23
N MET A 133 8.96 -7.72 7.02
CA MET A 133 9.63 -8.14 5.79
C MET A 133 10.94 -7.39 5.52
N ILE A 134 11.21 -6.33 6.26
CA ILE A 134 12.37 -5.51 6.02
C ILE A 134 12.95 -4.93 7.32
#